data_8c2f5d5b5d7ae4aef8a6283b9d759245
#
_entry.id   8c2f5d5b5d7ae4aef8a6283b9d759245
#
_cell.length_a   1.000
_cell.length_b   1.000
_cell.length_c   1.000
_cell.angle_alpha   90.00
_cell.angle_beta   90.00
_cell.angle_gamma   90.00
#
_symmetry.space_group_name_H-M   'P 1'
#
loop_
_entity.id
_entity.type
_entity.pdbx_description
1 polymer ?
#
loop_
_entity_poly.entity_id
_entity_poly.type
_entity_poly.pdbx_seq_one_letter_code
_entity_poly.pdbx_strand_id
1 'polypeptide(L)'
;MKYSGALRIALPLPLRRVFDYAPAKDVDTVRTGVRVKVPLQKRTVVGVVCDQVARAEVPISKLKAVTQVLDAEPVFSESVFKLLHWAATYYHHPVGEVLHTALPVALRRGGNLQPTLPRRWYITSEGGCSRAMLSDRAVIQRQVLAVLADAELKGVPEAALRAHNPSVLSALRRLEARGWVSNALDDSTTVV
;
A
#
# COMPACT_ATOMS: atom_id res chain seq x y z
N MET A 1 17.89 22.52 -5.62
CA MET A 1 17.89 22.58 -7.11
C MET A 1 16.63 21.88 -7.59
N LYS A 2 15.72 22.54 -8.27
CA LYS A 2 14.54 21.87 -8.86
C LYS A 2 15.03 20.99 -10.02
N TYR A 3 14.74 19.71 -9.97
CA TYR A 3 15.01 18.78 -11.07
C TYR A 3 14.25 19.24 -12.32
N SER A 4 14.93 19.58 -13.39
CA SER A 4 14.33 20.08 -14.61
C SER A 4 14.13 19.03 -15.71
N GLY A 5 14.30 17.76 -15.37
CA GLY A 5 14.18 16.63 -16.27
C GLY A 5 12.79 15.97 -16.25
N ALA A 6 12.67 14.86 -16.96
CA ALA A 6 11.48 14.01 -16.98
C ALA A 6 11.75 12.65 -16.37
N LEU A 7 10.69 12.04 -15.85
CA LEU A 7 10.68 10.65 -15.38
C LEU A 7 10.16 9.74 -16.50
N ARG A 8 10.94 8.75 -16.89
CA ARG A 8 10.51 7.69 -17.80
C ARG A 8 9.81 6.60 -17.01
N ILE A 9 8.52 6.44 -17.25
CA ILE A 9 7.64 5.58 -16.47
C ILE A 9 7.09 4.46 -17.34
N ALA A 10 7.27 3.21 -16.90
CA ALA A 10 6.64 2.05 -17.48
C ALA A 10 5.20 1.94 -16.96
N LEU A 11 4.24 1.90 -17.85
CA LEU A 11 2.82 1.77 -17.55
C LEU A 11 2.28 0.39 -17.97
N PRO A 12 1.27 -0.16 -17.28
CA PRO A 12 0.65 -1.43 -17.66
C PRO A 12 -0.20 -1.28 -18.92
N LEU A 13 0.48 -1.12 -20.02
CA LEU A 13 -0.09 -0.96 -21.36
C LEU A 13 0.60 -1.91 -22.34
N PRO A 14 -0.11 -2.43 -23.35
CA PRO A 14 0.44 -3.31 -24.37
C PRO A 14 1.30 -2.51 -25.38
N LEU A 15 2.17 -1.64 -24.89
CA LEU A 15 3.02 -0.77 -25.68
C LEU A 15 4.49 -0.95 -25.28
N ARG A 16 5.37 -1.20 -26.24
CA ARG A 16 6.81 -1.41 -26.05
C ARG A 16 7.55 -0.10 -25.88
N ARG A 17 7.04 0.80 -25.02
CA ARG A 17 7.68 2.08 -24.72
C ARG A 17 7.41 2.49 -23.29
N VAL A 18 8.25 3.33 -22.77
CA VAL A 18 8.05 4.09 -21.54
C VAL A 18 7.46 5.45 -21.87
N PHE A 19 6.93 6.12 -20.86
CA PHE A 19 6.25 7.42 -21.03
C PHE A 19 6.93 8.47 -20.17
N ASP A 20 7.14 9.65 -20.75
CA ASP A 20 7.73 10.78 -20.06
C ASP A 20 6.66 11.53 -19.25
N TYR A 21 6.95 11.78 -17.98
CA TYR A 21 6.15 12.58 -17.06
C TYR A 21 7.01 13.63 -16.37
N ALA A 22 6.43 14.78 -16.07
CA ALA A 22 7.08 15.75 -15.20
C ALA A 22 7.14 15.21 -13.75
N PRO A 23 8.20 15.49 -12.98
CA PRO A 23 8.27 15.15 -11.56
C PRO A 23 7.09 15.74 -10.78
N ALA A 24 6.76 15.16 -9.63
CA ALA A 24 5.82 15.75 -8.69
C ALA A 24 6.38 17.06 -8.13
N LYS A 25 5.50 18.03 -7.81
CA LYS A 25 5.92 19.38 -7.40
C LYS A 25 6.81 19.41 -6.15
N ASP A 26 6.66 18.44 -5.26
CA ASP A 26 7.30 18.40 -3.94
C ASP A 26 8.40 17.32 -3.84
N VAL A 27 8.82 16.73 -4.96
CA VAL A 27 9.80 15.64 -4.97
C VAL A 27 10.94 15.98 -5.92
N ASP A 28 12.11 16.24 -5.37
CA ASP A 28 13.29 16.62 -6.15
C ASP A 28 13.92 15.46 -6.93
N THR A 29 13.85 14.24 -6.40
CA THR A 29 14.41 13.04 -7.06
C THR A 29 13.56 11.82 -6.78
N VAL A 30 13.33 10.98 -7.81
CA VAL A 30 12.62 9.70 -7.67
C VAL A 30 13.53 8.60 -8.18
N ARG A 31 13.86 7.64 -7.32
CA ARG A 31 14.74 6.53 -7.70
C ARG A 31 14.09 5.61 -8.74
N THR A 32 14.91 5.05 -9.62
CA THR A 32 14.49 3.97 -10.53
C THR A 32 13.94 2.79 -9.73
N GLY A 33 12.85 2.19 -10.21
CA GLY A 33 12.18 1.08 -9.52
C GLY A 33 11.11 1.51 -8.51
N VAL A 34 10.94 2.80 -8.25
CA VAL A 34 9.88 3.35 -7.39
C VAL A 34 8.55 3.38 -8.14
N ARG A 35 7.45 3.05 -7.43
CA ARG A 35 6.09 3.16 -8.00
C ARG A 35 5.57 4.58 -7.85
N VAL A 36 4.87 5.01 -8.88
CA VAL A 36 4.23 6.33 -8.94
C VAL A 36 2.81 6.23 -9.46
N LYS A 37 1.94 7.13 -9.02
CA LYS A 37 0.62 7.34 -9.66
C LYS A 37 0.74 8.43 -10.70
N VAL A 38 0.23 8.13 -11.88
CA VAL A 38 0.23 9.07 -13.02
C VAL A 38 -1.13 9.15 -13.68
N PRO A 39 -1.50 10.33 -14.20
CA PRO A 39 -2.72 10.49 -14.96
C PRO A 39 -2.55 9.90 -16.37
N LEU A 40 -3.41 8.94 -16.72
CA LEU A 40 -3.49 8.34 -18.04
C LEU A 40 -4.89 8.55 -18.61
N GLN A 41 -5.03 9.45 -19.59
CA GLN A 41 -6.34 9.88 -20.09
C GLN A 41 -7.25 10.39 -18.96
N LYS A 42 -8.37 9.69 -18.69
CA LYS A 42 -9.36 10.04 -17.64
C LYS A 42 -9.18 9.26 -16.33
N ARG A 43 -8.15 8.42 -16.22
CA ARG A 43 -7.89 7.58 -15.04
C ARG A 43 -6.49 7.80 -14.50
N THR A 44 -6.28 7.44 -13.24
CA THR A 44 -4.95 7.36 -12.62
C THR A 44 -4.50 5.91 -12.62
N VAL A 45 -3.25 5.67 -13.01
CA VAL A 45 -2.64 4.33 -13.04
C VAL A 45 -1.36 4.31 -12.23
N VAL A 46 -0.99 3.14 -11.74
CA VAL A 46 0.30 2.90 -11.10
C VAL A 46 1.31 2.52 -12.18
N GLY A 47 2.40 3.25 -12.24
CA GLY A 47 3.57 2.96 -13.07
C GLY A 47 4.81 2.76 -12.23
N VAL A 48 5.89 2.30 -12.85
CA VAL A 48 7.21 2.12 -12.25
C VAL A 48 8.21 3.03 -12.97
N VAL A 49 8.98 3.79 -12.21
CA VAL A 49 10.04 4.65 -12.76
C VAL A 49 11.15 3.77 -13.31
N CYS A 50 11.46 3.89 -14.59
CA CYS A 50 12.53 3.16 -15.25
C CYS A 50 13.81 3.99 -15.38
N ASP A 51 13.67 5.30 -15.55
CA ASP A 51 14.81 6.18 -15.77
C ASP A 51 14.45 7.64 -15.44
N GLN A 52 15.48 8.45 -15.27
CA GLN A 52 15.38 9.91 -15.12
C GLN A 52 16.23 10.57 -16.20
N VAL A 53 15.60 11.37 -17.02
CA VAL A 53 16.29 12.02 -18.15
C VAL A 53 16.31 13.53 -18.00
N ALA A 54 17.45 14.13 -18.25
CA ALA A 54 17.59 15.59 -18.22
C ALA A 54 16.76 16.28 -19.30
N ARG A 55 16.50 15.58 -20.42
CA ARG A 55 15.72 16.10 -21.54
C ARG A 55 14.68 15.08 -21.99
N ALA A 56 13.43 15.48 -21.94
CA ALA A 56 12.31 14.70 -22.46
C ALA A 56 12.19 14.84 -23.98
N GLU A 57 11.50 13.89 -24.63
CA GLU A 57 11.16 13.97 -26.05
C GLU A 57 10.21 15.15 -26.35
N VAL A 58 9.43 15.57 -25.35
CA VAL A 58 8.45 16.67 -25.44
C VAL A 58 8.82 17.75 -24.43
N PRO A 59 8.56 19.05 -24.71
CA PRO A 59 8.78 20.10 -23.73
C PRO A 59 8.10 19.82 -22.38
N ILE A 60 8.82 20.00 -21.29
CA ILE A 60 8.36 19.69 -19.91
C ILE A 60 7.01 20.37 -19.61
N SER A 61 6.79 21.55 -20.15
CA SER A 61 5.52 22.28 -19.97
C SER A 61 4.31 21.57 -20.56
N LYS A 62 4.50 20.63 -21.48
CA LYS A 62 3.45 19.79 -22.09
C LYS A 62 3.31 18.42 -21.41
N LEU A 63 4.24 18.04 -20.55
CA LEU A 63 4.18 16.79 -19.84
C LEU A 63 3.16 16.86 -18.71
N LYS A 64 2.40 15.79 -18.55
CA LYS A 64 1.60 15.60 -17.34
C LYS A 64 2.52 15.31 -16.15
N ALA A 65 2.20 15.84 -14.98
CA ALA A 65 2.97 15.60 -13.78
C ALA A 65 2.59 14.27 -13.11
N VAL A 66 3.56 13.66 -12.44
CA VAL A 66 3.32 12.57 -11.48
C VAL A 66 2.39 13.09 -10.39
N THR A 67 1.30 12.36 -10.12
CA THR A 67 0.31 12.75 -9.12
C THR A 67 0.79 12.43 -7.70
N GLN A 68 1.46 11.28 -7.52
CA GLN A 68 1.92 10.81 -6.21
C GLN A 68 3.09 9.84 -6.39
N VAL A 69 4.12 9.98 -5.57
CA VAL A 69 5.15 8.95 -5.36
C VAL A 69 4.65 8.01 -4.27
N LEU A 70 4.65 6.70 -4.52
CA LEU A 70 4.05 5.71 -3.62
C LEU A 70 5.04 5.13 -2.63
N ASP A 71 6.31 5.06 -3.01
CA ASP A 71 7.35 4.40 -2.24
C ASP A 71 8.54 5.33 -2.02
N ALA A 72 9.19 5.21 -0.86
CA ALA A 72 10.47 5.89 -0.59
C ALA A 72 11.65 5.16 -1.24
N GLU A 73 11.55 3.83 -1.36
CA GLU A 73 12.59 2.96 -1.90
C GLU A 73 12.06 2.13 -3.08
N PRO A 74 12.95 1.65 -3.98
CA PRO A 74 12.57 0.78 -5.08
C PRO A 74 11.85 -0.49 -4.62
N VAL A 75 10.80 -0.88 -5.33
CA VAL A 75 10.00 -2.09 -5.02
C VAL A 75 10.66 -3.38 -5.48
N PHE A 76 11.67 -3.28 -6.35
CA PHE A 76 12.47 -4.40 -6.82
C PHE A 76 13.93 -4.18 -6.43
N SER A 77 14.63 -5.24 -6.07
CA SER A 77 16.09 -5.18 -5.99
C SER A 77 16.68 -4.89 -7.38
N GLU A 78 17.88 -4.34 -7.41
CA GLU A 78 18.54 -3.99 -8.68
C GLU A 78 18.66 -5.19 -9.63
N SER A 79 18.99 -6.36 -9.09
CA SER A 79 19.12 -7.61 -9.84
C SER A 79 17.78 -8.05 -10.46
N VAL A 80 16.69 -8.01 -9.68
CA VAL A 80 15.35 -8.33 -10.18
C VAL A 80 14.89 -7.32 -11.21
N PHE A 81 15.14 -6.03 -11.00
CA PHE A 81 14.77 -5.00 -11.96
C PHE A 81 15.48 -5.19 -13.31
N LYS A 82 16.80 -5.49 -13.29
CA LYS A 82 17.57 -5.83 -14.50
C LYS A 82 17.03 -7.08 -15.19
N LEU A 83 16.71 -8.13 -14.43
CA LEU A 83 16.13 -9.37 -14.97
C LEU A 83 14.80 -9.09 -15.67
N LEU A 84 13.92 -8.29 -15.09
CA LEU A 84 12.62 -7.96 -15.69
C LEU A 84 12.76 -7.17 -16.99
N HIS A 85 13.72 -6.24 -17.05
CA HIS A 85 14.03 -5.52 -18.29
C HIS A 85 14.63 -6.44 -19.35
N TRP A 86 15.54 -7.33 -18.97
CA TRP A 86 16.09 -8.33 -19.87
C TRP A 86 14.96 -9.22 -20.41
N ALA A 87 14.08 -9.73 -19.56
CA ALA A 87 12.95 -10.56 -19.96
C ALA A 87 12.01 -9.83 -20.94
N ALA A 88 11.69 -8.56 -20.67
CA ALA A 88 10.88 -7.73 -21.56
C ALA A 88 11.52 -7.63 -22.95
N THR A 89 12.83 -7.45 -23.02
CA THR A 89 13.59 -7.34 -24.26
C THR A 89 13.68 -8.69 -24.99
N TYR A 90 14.03 -9.74 -24.26
CA TYR A 90 14.23 -11.09 -24.81
C TYR A 90 12.94 -11.66 -25.40
N TYR A 91 11.84 -11.56 -24.65
CA TYR A 91 10.53 -12.05 -25.09
C TYR A 91 9.74 -11.05 -25.94
N HIS A 92 10.33 -9.91 -26.26
CA HIS A 92 9.66 -8.84 -26.99
C HIS A 92 8.32 -8.41 -26.37
N HIS A 93 8.25 -8.41 -25.04
CA HIS A 93 7.03 -8.06 -24.30
C HIS A 93 7.08 -6.61 -23.78
N PRO A 94 5.92 -5.89 -23.67
CA PRO A 94 5.90 -4.55 -23.12
C PRO A 94 6.47 -4.50 -21.69
N VAL A 95 7.48 -3.68 -21.47
CA VAL A 95 8.17 -3.58 -20.16
C VAL A 95 7.20 -3.20 -19.04
N GLY A 96 6.21 -2.36 -19.33
CA GLY A 96 5.20 -1.97 -18.34
C GLY A 96 4.33 -3.12 -17.89
N GLU A 97 3.98 -4.05 -18.75
CA GLU A 97 3.23 -5.27 -18.39
C GLU A 97 4.09 -6.25 -17.61
N VAL A 98 5.37 -6.41 -17.99
CA VAL A 98 6.32 -7.27 -17.27
C VAL A 98 6.50 -6.79 -15.83
N LEU A 99 6.83 -5.51 -15.63
CA LEU A 99 7.00 -4.92 -14.31
C LEU A 99 5.70 -4.99 -13.48
N HIS A 100 4.55 -4.70 -14.11
CA HIS A 100 3.25 -4.76 -13.44
C HIS A 100 2.90 -6.20 -13.02
N THR A 101 3.18 -7.20 -13.86
CA THR A 101 2.92 -8.60 -13.55
C THR A 101 3.80 -9.12 -12.42
N ALA A 102 5.04 -8.66 -12.33
CA ALA A 102 5.95 -8.99 -11.24
C ALA A 102 5.54 -8.40 -9.88
N LEU A 103 4.72 -7.34 -9.87
CA LEU A 103 4.23 -6.77 -8.63
C LEU A 103 3.11 -7.64 -8.02
N PRO A 104 3.06 -7.81 -6.68
CA PRO A 104 1.90 -8.31 -5.97
C PRO A 104 0.64 -7.49 -6.26
N VAL A 105 -0.53 -8.12 -6.26
CA VAL A 105 -1.81 -7.48 -6.63
C VAL A 105 -2.10 -6.22 -5.79
N ALA A 106 -1.81 -6.24 -4.50
CA ALA A 106 -1.98 -5.08 -3.62
C ALA A 106 -1.14 -3.89 -4.09
N LEU A 107 0.10 -4.14 -4.50
CA LEU A 107 1.02 -3.09 -4.97
C LEU A 107 0.61 -2.53 -6.34
N ARG A 108 0.06 -3.37 -7.23
CA ARG A 108 -0.50 -2.92 -8.54
C ARG A 108 -1.60 -1.88 -8.37
N ARG A 109 -2.36 -1.96 -7.28
CA ARG A 109 -3.46 -1.04 -6.94
C ARG A 109 -3.02 0.17 -6.13
N GLY A 110 -1.72 0.33 -5.90
CA GLY A 110 -1.17 1.44 -5.10
C GLY A 110 -1.25 1.20 -3.60
N GLY A 111 -1.36 -0.05 -3.15
CA GLY A 111 -1.24 -0.43 -1.75
C GLY A 111 0.18 -0.17 -1.21
N ASN A 112 0.31 -0.16 0.12
CA ASN A 112 1.59 0.09 0.77
C ASN A 112 2.58 -1.07 0.53
N LEU A 113 3.86 -0.75 0.38
CA LEU A 113 4.95 -1.73 0.28
C LEU A 113 5.15 -2.49 1.60
N GLN A 114 4.97 -1.80 2.72
CA GLN A 114 5.06 -2.46 4.02
C GLN A 114 3.85 -3.40 4.20
N PRO A 115 4.08 -4.69 4.48
CA PRO A 115 2.99 -5.59 4.82
C PRO A 115 2.26 -5.01 6.03
N THR A 116 0.95 -5.00 5.98
CA THR A 116 0.16 -4.73 7.19
C THR A 116 0.42 -5.91 8.12
N LEU A 117 1.32 -5.75 9.06
CA LEU A 117 1.57 -6.78 10.05
C LEU A 117 0.25 -7.13 10.74
N PRO A 118 -0.03 -8.41 10.96
CA PRO A 118 -1.23 -8.83 11.64
C PRO A 118 -1.27 -8.16 13.02
N ARG A 119 -2.45 -7.68 13.38
CA ARG A 119 -2.66 -7.05 14.68
C ARG A 119 -3.36 -8.03 15.60
N ARG A 120 -3.00 -7.95 16.88
CA ARG A 120 -3.66 -8.63 17.98
C ARG A 120 -4.34 -7.60 18.88
N TRP A 121 -5.57 -7.84 19.22
CA TRP A 121 -6.40 -6.95 20.01
C TRP A 121 -6.53 -7.46 21.43
N TYR A 122 -6.48 -6.55 22.39
CA TYR A 122 -6.54 -6.81 23.81
C TYR A 122 -7.62 -5.95 24.44
N ILE A 123 -8.27 -6.47 25.48
CA ILE A 123 -9.15 -5.67 26.32
C ILE A 123 -8.30 -4.91 27.33
N THR A 124 -8.65 -3.65 27.60
CA THR A 124 -8.02 -2.88 28.69
C THR A 124 -8.80 -3.08 29.99
N SER A 125 -8.19 -2.68 31.13
CA SER A 125 -8.88 -2.69 32.42
C SER A 125 -10.18 -1.89 32.41
N GLU A 126 -10.18 -0.73 31.73
CA GLU A 126 -11.38 0.09 31.53
C GLU A 126 -12.43 -0.60 30.69
N GLY A 127 -12.03 -1.30 29.60
CA GLY A 127 -12.91 -2.06 28.73
C GLY A 127 -13.61 -3.21 29.44
N GLY A 128 -12.91 -3.89 30.35
CA GLY A 128 -13.48 -4.95 31.18
C GLY A 128 -14.64 -4.46 32.06
N CYS A 129 -14.48 -3.30 32.70
CA CYS A 129 -15.50 -2.71 33.58
C CYS A 129 -16.65 -2.04 32.81
N SER A 130 -16.40 -1.59 31.57
CA SER A 130 -17.32 -0.75 30.80
C SER A 130 -18.32 -1.51 29.93
N ARG A 131 -18.29 -2.84 29.92
CA ARG A 131 -19.19 -3.68 29.12
C ARG A 131 -20.68 -3.39 29.40
N ALA A 132 -21.02 -3.09 30.66
CA ALA A 132 -22.38 -2.73 31.09
C ALA A 132 -22.84 -1.34 30.57
N MET A 133 -21.90 -0.47 30.20
CA MET A 133 -22.21 0.89 29.73
C MET A 133 -22.58 0.94 28.23
N LEU A 134 -22.49 -0.17 27.51
CA LEU A 134 -22.89 -0.22 26.10
C LEU A 134 -24.41 -0.34 25.98
N SER A 135 -24.99 0.49 25.10
CA SER A 135 -26.40 0.39 24.76
C SER A 135 -26.74 -0.96 24.11
N ASP A 136 -28.00 -1.38 24.19
CA ASP A 136 -28.49 -2.64 23.60
C ASP A 136 -28.28 -2.71 22.09
N ARG A 137 -28.22 -1.57 21.43
CA ARG A 137 -28.00 -1.45 19.99
C ARG A 137 -26.53 -1.72 19.58
N ALA A 138 -25.59 -1.72 20.52
CA ALA A 138 -24.16 -1.92 20.24
C ALA A 138 -23.76 -3.41 20.26
N VAL A 139 -24.54 -4.27 19.59
CA VAL A 139 -24.38 -5.74 19.61
C VAL A 139 -22.96 -6.17 19.25
N ILE A 140 -22.39 -5.64 18.17
CA ILE A 140 -21.07 -6.03 17.69
C ILE A 140 -19.99 -5.61 18.71
N GLN A 141 -20.09 -4.42 19.32
CA GLN A 141 -19.13 -3.98 20.32
C GLN A 141 -19.18 -4.87 21.59
N ARG A 142 -20.36 -5.27 22.03
CA ARG A 142 -20.50 -6.21 23.15
C ARG A 142 -19.90 -7.59 22.83
N GLN A 143 -20.14 -8.11 21.63
CA GLN A 143 -19.57 -9.38 21.19
C GLN A 143 -18.04 -9.31 21.17
N VAL A 144 -17.47 -8.23 20.61
CA VAL A 144 -16.03 -8.01 20.58
C VAL A 144 -15.43 -7.97 21.98
N LEU A 145 -16.02 -7.18 22.90
CA LEU A 145 -15.52 -7.13 24.28
C LEU A 145 -15.66 -8.47 25.00
N ALA A 146 -16.71 -9.26 24.70
CA ALA A 146 -16.85 -10.59 25.27
C ALA A 146 -15.71 -11.52 24.83
N VAL A 147 -15.47 -11.60 23.51
CA VAL A 147 -14.41 -12.44 22.94
C VAL A 147 -13.02 -12.02 23.44
N LEU A 148 -12.78 -10.72 23.56
CA LEU A 148 -11.50 -10.21 24.07
C LEU A 148 -11.34 -10.46 25.58
N ALA A 149 -12.41 -10.41 26.37
CA ALA A 149 -12.38 -10.72 27.79
C ALA A 149 -12.08 -12.21 28.05
N ASP A 150 -12.69 -13.09 27.25
CA ASP A 150 -12.46 -14.55 27.36
C ASP A 150 -11.02 -14.93 26.96
N ALA A 151 -10.38 -14.14 26.09
CA ALA A 151 -8.99 -14.36 25.67
C ALA A 151 -7.95 -13.83 26.68
N GLU A 152 -8.38 -13.06 27.66
CA GLU A 152 -7.53 -12.45 28.69
C GLU A 152 -6.28 -11.75 28.12
N LEU A 153 -5.09 -12.05 28.70
CA LEU A 153 -3.80 -11.47 28.29
C LEU A 153 -3.28 -11.98 26.94
N LYS A 154 -3.85 -13.06 26.40
CA LYS A 154 -3.42 -13.62 25.12
C LYS A 154 -3.85 -12.76 23.93
N GLY A 155 -4.90 -11.95 24.12
CA GLY A 155 -5.51 -11.16 23.06
C GLY A 155 -6.03 -12.02 21.89
N VAL A 156 -6.66 -11.40 20.91
CA VAL A 156 -7.24 -12.09 19.75
C VAL A 156 -6.68 -11.50 18.45
N PRO A 157 -6.20 -12.33 17.51
CA PRO A 157 -5.77 -11.86 16.21
C PRO A 157 -6.93 -11.17 15.46
N GLU A 158 -6.64 -10.06 14.80
CA GLU A 158 -7.64 -9.32 14.01
C GLU A 158 -8.33 -10.20 12.97
N ALA A 159 -7.58 -11.12 12.34
CA ALA A 159 -8.10 -12.05 11.35
C ALA A 159 -9.20 -12.96 11.94
N ALA A 160 -9.02 -13.44 13.18
CA ALA A 160 -10.01 -14.27 13.86
C ALA A 160 -11.29 -13.47 14.17
N LEU A 161 -11.16 -12.23 14.61
CA LEU A 161 -12.31 -11.35 14.83
C LEU A 161 -13.07 -11.03 13.54
N ARG A 162 -12.37 -10.84 12.43
CA ARG A 162 -12.95 -10.58 11.11
C ARG A 162 -13.71 -11.80 10.53
N ALA A 163 -13.23 -13.00 10.81
CA ALA A 163 -13.87 -14.22 10.35
C ALA A 163 -15.30 -14.37 10.89
N HIS A 164 -15.56 -13.84 12.11
CA HIS A 164 -16.88 -13.86 12.73
C HIS A 164 -17.79 -12.73 12.22
N ASN A 165 -17.25 -11.55 11.91
CA ASN A 165 -18.05 -10.42 11.42
C ASN A 165 -17.19 -9.42 10.63
N PRO A 166 -17.48 -9.18 9.34
CA PRO A 166 -16.74 -8.20 8.53
C PRO A 166 -16.77 -6.77 9.07
N SER A 167 -17.81 -6.41 9.81
CA SER A 167 -18.00 -5.06 10.39
C SER A 167 -17.26 -4.85 11.71
N VAL A 168 -16.53 -5.87 12.20
CA VAL A 168 -15.81 -5.83 13.48
C VAL A 168 -14.79 -4.70 13.57
N LEU A 169 -14.14 -4.33 12.46
CA LEU A 169 -13.15 -3.26 12.44
C LEU A 169 -13.70 -1.90 12.85
N SER A 170 -14.92 -1.60 12.43
CA SER A 170 -15.57 -0.34 12.82
C SER A 170 -15.90 -0.31 14.32
N ALA A 171 -16.24 -1.46 14.87
CA ALA A 171 -16.48 -1.61 16.31
C ALA A 171 -15.17 -1.49 17.10
N LEU A 172 -14.11 -2.15 16.67
CA LEU A 172 -12.78 -2.07 17.29
C LEU A 172 -12.25 -0.64 17.33
N ARG A 173 -12.32 0.11 16.22
CA ARG A 173 -11.90 1.51 16.16
C ARG A 173 -12.67 2.41 17.13
N ARG A 174 -13.98 2.16 17.30
CA ARG A 174 -14.81 2.91 18.25
C ARG A 174 -14.48 2.57 19.70
N LEU A 175 -14.17 1.31 19.99
CA LEU A 175 -13.76 0.86 21.31
C LEU A 175 -12.34 1.35 21.66
N GLU A 176 -11.43 1.36 20.69
CA GLU A 176 -10.09 1.91 20.80
C GLU A 176 -10.11 3.43 21.09
N ALA A 177 -10.95 4.18 20.36
CA ALA A 177 -11.15 5.62 20.59
C ALA A 177 -11.67 5.93 22.00
N ARG A 178 -12.28 4.96 22.69
CA ARG A 178 -12.73 5.05 24.08
C ARG A 178 -11.69 4.52 25.09
N GLY A 179 -10.56 4.02 24.62
CA GLY A 179 -9.55 3.40 25.48
C GLY A 179 -9.94 2.01 26.02
N TRP A 180 -11.02 1.39 25.54
CA TRP A 180 -11.52 0.12 26.07
C TRP A 180 -10.85 -1.11 25.47
N VAL A 181 -10.20 -0.95 24.32
CA VAL A 181 -9.36 -1.97 23.69
C VAL A 181 -8.07 -1.31 23.21
N SER A 182 -7.01 -2.10 23.16
CA SER A 182 -5.73 -1.73 22.59
C SER A 182 -5.32 -2.73 21.52
N ASN A 183 -4.41 -2.36 20.63
CA ASN A 183 -3.84 -3.29 19.68
C ASN A 183 -2.32 -3.25 19.73
N ALA A 184 -1.70 -4.40 19.44
CA ALA A 184 -0.27 -4.53 19.22
C ALA A 184 -0.02 -5.32 17.94
N LEU A 185 1.20 -5.24 17.41
CA LEU A 185 1.63 -6.11 16.32
C LEU A 185 1.64 -7.56 16.83
N ASP A 186 1.16 -8.47 15.99
CA ASP A 186 1.15 -9.90 16.33
C ASP A 186 2.51 -10.53 15.95
N ASP A 187 3.43 -10.56 16.93
CA ASP A 187 4.78 -11.12 16.76
C ASP A 187 4.77 -12.65 16.55
N SER A 188 3.63 -13.30 16.72
CA SER A 188 3.51 -14.76 16.55
C SER A 188 3.52 -15.21 15.09
N THR A 189 3.42 -14.28 14.13
CA THR A 189 3.50 -14.60 12.72
C THR A 189 4.91 -14.33 12.21
N THR A 190 5.85 -15.22 12.52
CA THR A 190 7.12 -15.29 11.80
C THR A 190 6.79 -15.64 10.35
N VAL A 191 6.97 -14.67 9.46
CA VAL A 191 6.87 -14.90 8.01
C VAL A 191 8.02 -15.82 7.64
N VAL A 192 7.69 -17.06 7.31
CA VAL A 192 8.61 -18.02 6.67
C VAL A 192 8.83 -17.61 5.22
#